data_24b671e05b8c0fa17b632d1f0ad78940
#
_entry.id   24b671e05b8c0fa17b632d1f0ad78940
#
_cell.length_a   1.000
_cell.length_b   1.000
_cell.length_c   1.000
_cell.angle_alpha   90.00
_cell.angle_beta   90.00
_cell.angle_gamma   90.00
#
_symmetry.space_group_name_H-M   'P 1'
#
loop_
_entity.id
_entity.type
_entity.pdbx_description
1 polymer ?
#
loop_
_entity_poly.entity_id
_entity_poly.type
_entity_poly.pdbx_seq_one_letter_code
_entity_poly.pdbx_strand_id
1 'polypeptide(L)'
;MKVREEKLRTIIEWSEKNEDVRVLLLTSSLVNPLALVNEFSDLDIEFVFEDNTNYISDKSWTLKFGNPIAMIEEDESCFNHKHAMKMLLYEDGVKVDFKLYSKSKFIKETQEKELPEDWDIGYKILIDKDGITKQMLKPTYQISIIKKPSEKEFQNLINDFWWDTTYVAKCLVRDEIFYAKFMSETVIRTEYLIPLIEWHIASEHNWNITTNKYGRLFKKYLNQEMWAKTEQTFSGSDIKENWTALFSMTDLVSEIGTELSKKLEYKYPDKLENDIRKYLAGLKPKT
;
A
#
# COMPACT_ATOMS: atom_id res chain seq x y z
N MET A 1 -3.91 -14.63 -16.65
CA MET A 1 -4.56 -15.55 -15.68
C MET A 1 -4.09 -16.99 -15.87
N LYS A 2 -4.24 -17.58 -17.05
CA LYS A 2 -3.92 -19.01 -17.28
C LYS A 2 -2.48 -19.39 -16.90
N VAL A 3 -1.49 -18.58 -17.28
CA VAL A 3 -0.06 -18.83 -16.97
C VAL A 3 0.21 -18.79 -15.46
N ARG A 4 -0.37 -17.82 -14.75
CA ARG A 4 -0.25 -17.71 -13.28
C ARG A 4 -0.88 -18.92 -12.56
N GLU A 5 -2.04 -19.38 -13.02
CA GLU A 5 -2.71 -20.55 -12.45
C GLU A 5 -1.90 -21.83 -12.69
N GLU A 6 -1.25 -21.95 -13.86
CA GLU A 6 -0.33 -23.06 -14.16
C GLU A 6 0.90 -23.03 -13.25
N LYS A 7 1.48 -21.85 -13.03
CA LYS A 7 2.61 -21.69 -12.10
C LYS A 7 2.22 -22.06 -10.68
N LEU A 8 1.07 -21.59 -10.19
CA LEU A 8 0.57 -21.96 -8.86
C LEU A 8 0.40 -23.47 -8.73
N ARG A 9 -0.12 -24.14 -9.76
CA ARG A 9 -0.26 -25.60 -9.79
C ARG A 9 1.09 -26.28 -9.68
N THR A 10 2.10 -25.83 -10.45
CA THR A 10 3.46 -26.37 -10.38
C THR A 10 4.07 -26.20 -8.98
N ILE A 11 3.82 -25.05 -8.33
CA ILE A 11 4.28 -24.82 -6.95
C ILE A 11 3.61 -25.81 -5.99
N ILE A 12 2.29 -26.03 -6.11
CA ILE A 12 1.54 -26.97 -5.27
C ILE A 12 2.08 -28.40 -5.46
N GLU A 13 2.19 -28.86 -6.71
CA GLU A 13 2.67 -30.22 -7.02
C GLU A 13 4.10 -30.47 -6.53
N TRP A 14 4.97 -29.47 -6.63
CA TRP A 14 6.32 -29.56 -6.07
C TRP A 14 6.29 -29.64 -4.54
N SER A 15 5.44 -28.84 -3.91
CA SER A 15 5.29 -28.80 -2.45
C SER A 15 4.74 -30.10 -1.87
N GLU A 16 3.80 -30.74 -2.56
CA GLU A 16 3.26 -32.04 -2.17
C GLU A 16 4.35 -33.12 -2.13
N LYS A 17 5.26 -33.13 -3.12
CA LYS A 17 6.35 -34.11 -3.27
C LYS A 17 7.56 -33.79 -2.40
N ASN A 18 7.71 -32.57 -1.91
CA ASN A 18 8.83 -32.14 -1.09
C ASN A 18 8.52 -32.37 0.40
N GLU A 19 9.20 -33.34 1.02
CA GLU A 19 8.95 -33.70 2.43
C GLU A 19 9.31 -32.60 3.41
N ASP A 20 10.21 -31.65 3.07
CA ASP A 20 10.55 -30.52 3.92
C ASP A 20 9.43 -29.45 3.98
N VAL A 21 8.58 -29.38 2.96
CA VAL A 21 7.43 -28.47 2.96
C VAL A 21 6.34 -29.02 3.87
N ARG A 22 6.04 -28.32 4.95
CA ARG A 22 5.01 -28.69 5.93
C ARG A 22 3.69 -27.96 5.70
N VAL A 23 3.76 -26.67 5.35
CA VAL A 23 2.59 -25.86 5.00
C VAL A 23 2.89 -25.05 3.74
N LEU A 24 1.87 -24.85 2.94
CA LEU A 24 1.84 -23.91 1.82
C LEU A 24 0.60 -23.03 1.94
N LEU A 25 0.80 -21.72 1.97
CA LEU A 25 -0.27 -20.74 1.94
C LEU A 25 -0.22 -19.92 0.64
N LEU A 26 -1.38 -19.55 0.13
CA LEU A 26 -1.57 -18.45 -0.80
C LEU A 26 -2.12 -17.27 0.01
N THR A 27 -1.52 -16.09 -0.12
CA THR A 27 -1.88 -14.93 0.70
C THR A 27 -2.20 -13.70 -0.15
N SER A 28 -2.48 -12.58 0.49
CA SER A 28 -2.61 -11.26 -0.11
C SER A 28 -3.78 -11.13 -1.11
N SER A 29 -3.55 -10.43 -2.24
CA SER A 29 -4.62 -9.96 -3.15
C SER A 29 -5.45 -11.07 -3.78
N LEU A 30 -4.86 -12.24 -4.06
CA LEU A 30 -5.55 -13.35 -4.72
C LEU A 30 -6.58 -14.07 -3.83
N VAL A 31 -6.52 -13.83 -2.54
CA VAL A 31 -7.41 -14.43 -1.55
C VAL A 31 -8.26 -13.39 -0.79
N ASN A 32 -8.00 -12.10 -1.02
CA ASN A 32 -8.77 -11.02 -0.43
C ASN A 32 -9.98 -10.69 -1.32
N PRO A 33 -11.22 -10.83 -0.83
CA PRO A 33 -12.43 -10.53 -1.61
C PRO A 33 -12.59 -9.05 -1.95
N LEU A 34 -11.85 -8.16 -1.27
CA LEU A 34 -11.88 -6.71 -1.47
C LEU A 34 -10.80 -6.22 -2.44
N ALA A 35 -9.86 -7.09 -2.84
CA ALA A 35 -8.78 -6.72 -3.72
C ALA A 35 -9.19 -6.74 -5.19
N LEU A 36 -8.57 -5.85 -5.98
CA LEU A 36 -8.62 -5.93 -7.43
C LEU A 36 -7.60 -6.95 -7.93
N VAL A 37 -8.11 -8.00 -8.54
CA VAL A 37 -7.30 -9.04 -9.16
C VAL A 37 -7.41 -8.96 -10.68
N ASN A 38 -6.26 -8.97 -11.35
CA ASN A 38 -6.17 -9.02 -12.82
C ASN A 38 -4.99 -9.92 -13.25
N GLU A 39 -4.66 -9.91 -14.55
CA GLU A 39 -3.54 -10.69 -15.10
C GLU A 39 -2.16 -10.29 -14.55
N PHE A 40 -2.01 -9.07 -14.05
CA PHE A 40 -0.75 -8.55 -13.49
C PHE A 40 -0.64 -8.74 -11.96
N SER A 41 -1.64 -9.37 -11.33
CA SER A 41 -1.55 -9.65 -9.89
C SER A 41 -0.50 -10.73 -9.62
N ASP A 42 0.34 -10.49 -8.62
CA ASP A 42 1.42 -11.38 -8.22
C ASP A 42 0.90 -12.66 -7.54
N LEU A 43 1.76 -13.66 -7.38
CA LEU A 43 1.55 -14.80 -6.50
C LEU A 43 2.29 -14.55 -5.18
N ASP A 44 1.56 -14.37 -4.10
CA ASP A 44 2.10 -14.27 -2.74
C ASP A 44 2.00 -15.65 -2.08
N ILE A 45 3.12 -16.32 -1.96
CA ILE A 45 3.23 -17.72 -1.49
C ILE A 45 4.04 -17.77 -0.20
N GLU A 46 3.50 -18.42 0.81
CA GLU A 46 4.22 -18.66 2.06
C GLU A 46 4.52 -20.14 2.21
N PHE A 47 5.80 -20.45 2.23
CA PHE A 47 6.31 -21.78 2.54
C PHE A 47 6.64 -21.89 4.02
N VAL A 48 6.22 -22.99 4.62
CA VAL A 48 6.69 -23.43 5.92
C VAL A 48 7.46 -24.71 5.73
N PHE A 49 8.76 -24.65 5.92
CA PHE A 49 9.65 -25.81 5.86
C PHE A 49 9.90 -26.38 7.26
N GLU A 50 10.24 -27.65 7.35
CA GLU A 50 10.72 -28.22 8.62
C GLU A 50 11.94 -27.43 9.12
N ASP A 51 12.92 -27.18 8.22
CA ASP A 51 14.02 -26.21 8.36
C ASP A 51 14.17 -25.41 7.07
N ASN A 52 14.14 -24.09 7.16
CA ASN A 52 14.22 -23.21 5.99
C ASN A 52 15.67 -22.80 5.60
N THR A 53 16.69 -23.22 6.35
CA THR A 53 18.08 -22.78 6.18
C THR A 53 18.60 -23.02 4.77
N ASN A 54 18.37 -24.22 4.22
CA ASN A 54 18.80 -24.56 2.86
C ASN A 54 18.05 -23.78 1.80
N TYR A 55 16.76 -23.47 2.01
CA TYR A 55 15.91 -22.74 1.07
C TYR A 55 16.21 -21.25 1.05
N ILE A 56 16.76 -20.72 2.14
CA ILE A 56 17.26 -19.34 2.20
C ILE A 56 18.61 -19.25 1.47
N SER A 57 19.56 -20.14 1.77
CA SER A 57 20.93 -20.08 1.25
C SER A 57 21.06 -20.54 -0.21
N ASP A 58 20.28 -21.52 -0.64
CA ASP A 58 20.23 -22.01 -2.03
C ASP A 58 18.98 -21.47 -2.73
N LYS A 59 19.14 -21.05 -3.97
CA LYS A 59 18.06 -20.57 -4.82
C LYS A 59 17.72 -21.51 -5.98
N SER A 60 18.43 -22.61 -6.12
CA SER A 60 18.24 -23.56 -7.24
C SER A 60 16.84 -24.18 -7.29
N TRP A 61 16.17 -24.29 -6.14
CA TRP A 61 14.81 -24.80 -6.05
C TRP A 61 13.78 -23.90 -6.78
N THR A 62 14.05 -22.59 -6.89
CA THR A 62 13.15 -21.65 -7.58
C THR A 62 13.09 -21.90 -9.09
N LEU A 63 14.13 -22.53 -9.67
CA LEU A 63 14.18 -22.92 -11.08
C LEU A 63 13.16 -24.01 -11.43
N LYS A 64 12.60 -24.70 -10.43
CA LYS A 64 11.51 -25.68 -10.62
C LYS A 64 10.22 -25.01 -11.12
N PHE A 65 10.10 -23.70 -10.94
CA PHE A 65 8.90 -22.92 -11.31
C PHE A 65 9.11 -22.11 -12.59
N GLY A 66 10.26 -22.21 -13.24
CA GLY A 66 10.64 -21.51 -14.46
C GLY A 66 11.98 -20.80 -14.33
N ASN A 67 12.37 -20.09 -15.39
CA ASN A 67 13.59 -19.28 -15.40
C ASN A 67 13.30 -17.89 -14.86
N PRO A 68 13.89 -17.44 -13.74
CA PRO A 68 13.74 -16.08 -13.27
C PRO A 68 14.61 -15.13 -14.09
N ILE A 69 14.04 -13.99 -14.49
CA ILE A 69 14.77 -12.86 -15.12
C ILE A 69 15.23 -11.80 -14.11
N ALA A 70 14.62 -11.80 -12.93
CA ALA A 70 15.03 -10.96 -11.80
C ALA A 70 14.71 -11.65 -10.47
N MET A 71 15.53 -11.40 -9.46
CA MET A 71 15.34 -11.91 -8.10
C MET A 71 15.83 -10.87 -7.10
N ILE A 72 15.03 -10.66 -6.04
CA ILE A 72 15.43 -9.92 -4.84
C ILE A 72 15.36 -10.91 -3.68
N GLU A 73 16.39 -10.92 -2.85
CA GLU A 73 16.49 -11.77 -1.68
C GLU A 73 16.60 -10.89 -0.43
N GLU A 74 15.76 -11.15 0.55
CA GLU A 74 15.77 -10.49 1.85
C GLU A 74 15.85 -11.56 2.93
N ASP A 75 16.87 -11.45 3.78
CA ASP A 75 17.06 -12.40 4.86
C ASP A 75 16.12 -12.13 6.04
N GLU A 76 16.16 -13.00 7.02
CA GLU A 76 15.29 -12.89 8.20
C GLU A 76 15.50 -11.63 9.03
N SER A 77 16.67 -10.96 8.94
CA SER A 77 16.92 -9.72 9.68
C SER A 77 16.02 -8.57 9.21
N CYS A 78 15.58 -8.61 7.97
CA CYS A 78 14.62 -7.64 7.41
C CYS A 78 13.21 -7.79 8.00
N PHE A 79 12.89 -8.93 8.61
CA PHE A 79 11.54 -9.28 9.08
C PHE A 79 11.50 -9.68 10.57
N ASN A 80 12.30 -9.04 11.41
CA ASN A 80 12.39 -9.35 12.84
C ASN A 80 12.70 -10.84 13.13
N HIS A 81 13.48 -11.47 12.27
CA HIS A 81 13.85 -12.88 12.31
C HIS A 81 12.68 -13.89 12.22
N LYS A 82 11.53 -13.47 11.68
CA LYS A 82 10.36 -14.33 11.52
C LYS A 82 10.48 -15.23 10.29
N HIS A 83 10.81 -14.67 9.15
CA HIS A 83 10.92 -15.34 7.85
C HIS A 83 11.96 -14.65 6.98
N ALA A 84 12.36 -15.28 5.88
CA ALA A 84 13.08 -14.65 4.79
C ALA A 84 12.15 -14.49 3.58
N MET A 85 12.56 -13.70 2.58
CA MET A 85 11.82 -13.56 1.32
C MET A 85 12.69 -13.75 0.10
N LYS A 86 12.09 -14.36 -0.95
CA LYS A 86 12.63 -14.35 -2.31
C LYS A 86 11.52 -13.89 -3.25
N MET A 87 11.74 -12.75 -3.89
CA MET A 87 10.80 -12.16 -4.84
C MET A 87 11.35 -12.36 -6.25
N LEU A 88 10.62 -13.06 -7.11
CA LEU A 88 11.08 -13.44 -8.44
C LEU A 88 10.12 -12.96 -9.53
N LEU A 89 10.70 -12.45 -10.61
CA LEU A 89 9.99 -12.25 -11.87
C LEU A 89 10.48 -13.31 -12.86
N TYR A 90 9.57 -14.12 -13.37
CA TYR A 90 9.87 -15.19 -14.31
C TYR A 90 9.73 -14.76 -15.78
N GLU A 91 10.38 -15.48 -16.71
CA GLU A 91 10.32 -15.22 -18.16
C GLU A 91 8.89 -15.22 -18.72
N ASP A 92 7.97 -15.94 -18.09
CA ASP A 92 6.54 -15.96 -18.47
C ASP A 92 5.75 -14.75 -17.97
N GLY A 93 6.42 -13.76 -17.37
CA GLY A 93 5.86 -12.53 -16.84
C GLY A 93 5.17 -12.66 -15.48
N VAL A 94 5.17 -13.84 -14.87
CA VAL A 94 4.59 -14.05 -13.53
C VAL A 94 5.60 -13.63 -12.47
N LYS A 95 5.19 -12.74 -11.57
CA LYS A 95 5.91 -12.42 -10.36
C LYS A 95 5.43 -13.32 -9.22
N VAL A 96 6.36 -13.85 -8.43
CA VAL A 96 6.08 -14.66 -7.25
C VAL A 96 6.90 -14.16 -6.08
N ASP A 97 6.23 -13.85 -4.98
CA ASP A 97 6.83 -13.46 -3.72
C ASP A 97 6.75 -14.67 -2.76
N PHE A 98 7.89 -15.27 -2.48
CA PHE A 98 7.99 -16.41 -1.58
C PHE A 98 8.43 -15.95 -0.19
N LYS A 99 7.59 -16.12 0.83
CA LYS A 99 7.98 -16.07 2.24
C LYS A 99 8.42 -17.45 2.70
N LEU A 100 9.53 -17.51 3.41
CA LEU A 100 10.19 -18.74 3.80
C LEU A 100 10.27 -18.85 5.32
N TYR A 101 9.32 -19.56 5.92
CA TYR A 101 9.28 -19.82 7.35
C TYR A 101 9.96 -21.14 7.71
N SER A 102 10.62 -21.20 8.86
CA SER A 102 10.81 -22.48 9.54
C SER A 102 9.53 -22.84 10.32
N LYS A 103 9.23 -24.11 10.45
CA LYS A 103 8.06 -24.62 11.18
C LYS A 103 7.96 -24.06 12.60
N SER A 104 9.08 -24.01 13.31
CA SER A 104 9.10 -23.51 14.69
C SER A 104 8.71 -22.04 14.79
N LYS A 105 9.11 -21.19 13.84
CA LYS A 105 8.77 -19.76 13.79
C LYS A 105 7.31 -19.56 13.38
N PHE A 106 6.85 -20.30 12.38
CA PHE A 106 5.47 -20.26 11.93
C PHE A 106 4.48 -20.62 13.05
N ILE A 107 4.75 -21.72 13.79
CA ILE A 107 3.91 -22.14 14.92
C ILE A 107 3.82 -21.05 15.99
N LYS A 108 4.92 -20.34 16.28
CA LYS A 108 4.88 -19.21 17.24
C LYS A 108 3.95 -18.12 16.75
N GLU A 109 4.00 -17.77 15.46
CA GLU A 109 3.16 -16.72 14.89
C GLU A 109 1.67 -17.11 14.85
N THR A 110 1.35 -18.40 14.61
CA THR A 110 -0.05 -18.88 14.67
C THR A 110 -0.65 -18.88 16.08
N GLN A 111 0.17 -18.74 17.13
CA GLN A 111 -0.26 -18.70 18.54
C GLN A 111 -0.47 -17.27 19.04
N GLU A 112 -0.18 -16.25 18.23
CA GLU A 112 -0.46 -14.85 18.60
C GLU A 112 -1.96 -14.62 18.78
N LYS A 113 -2.32 -13.70 19.65
CA LYS A 113 -3.73 -13.38 19.98
C LYS A 113 -4.47 -12.72 18.84
N GLU A 114 -3.74 -12.04 17.97
CA GLU A 114 -4.24 -11.33 16.81
C GLU A 114 -3.52 -11.84 15.57
N LEU A 115 -4.22 -11.88 14.44
CA LEU A 115 -3.58 -12.20 13.16
C LEU A 115 -2.55 -11.14 12.82
N PRO A 116 -1.36 -11.53 12.34
CA PRO A 116 -0.48 -10.61 11.63
C PRO A 116 -1.24 -9.89 10.51
N GLU A 117 -0.90 -8.61 10.28
CA GLU A 117 -1.56 -7.80 9.24
C GLU A 117 -1.57 -8.49 7.88
N ASP A 118 -0.47 -9.15 7.51
CA ASP A 118 -0.34 -9.89 6.25
C ASP A 118 -1.34 -11.05 6.13
N TRP A 119 -1.68 -11.69 7.24
CA TRP A 119 -2.69 -12.76 7.24
C TRP A 119 -4.10 -12.23 7.37
N ASP A 120 -4.31 -11.07 8.02
CA ASP A 120 -5.64 -10.43 8.08
C ASP A 120 -6.07 -9.82 6.73
N ILE A 121 -5.12 -9.48 5.86
CA ILE A 121 -5.39 -9.15 4.44
C ILE A 121 -6.07 -10.32 3.72
N GLY A 122 -5.69 -11.56 4.08
CA GLY A 122 -6.26 -12.79 3.56
C GLY A 122 -5.23 -13.88 3.31
N TYR A 123 -5.59 -15.11 3.65
CA TYR A 123 -4.81 -16.31 3.32
C TYR A 123 -5.72 -17.48 2.95
N LYS A 124 -5.15 -18.43 2.22
CA LYS A 124 -5.76 -19.72 1.89
C LYS A 124 -4.72 -20.81 2.11
N ILE A 125 -5.07 -21.80 2.93
CA ILE A 125 -4.25 -22.98 3.16
C ILE A 125 -4.36 -23.87 1.92
N LEU A 126 -3.24 -24.14 1.25
CA LEU A 126 -3.16 -25.02 0.09
C LEU A 126 -2.67 -26.42 0.50
N ILE A 127 -1.71 -26.48 1.43
CA ILE A 127 -1.14 -27.71 2.00
C ILE A 127 -0.94 -27.50 3.50
N ASP A 128 -1.28 -28.51 4.30
CA ASP A 128 -0.93 -28.61 5.72
C ASP A 128 -0.74 -30.09 6.09
N LYS A 129 0.49 -30.57 6.05
CA LYS A 129 0.82 -31.98 6.27
C LYS A 129 0.75 -32.36 7.75
N ASP A 130 0.92 -31.40 8.65
CA ASP A 130 1.01 -31.63 10.11
C ASP A 130 -0.20 -31.13 10.89
N GLY A 131 -1.14 -30.45 10.24
CA GLY A 131 -2.31 -29.86 10.88
C GLY A 131 -2.00 -28.67 11.79
N ILE A 132 -0.88 -27.97 11.54
CA ILE A 132 -0.42 -26.84 12.36
C ILE A 132 -1.20 -25.55 12.10
N THR A 133 -1.92 -25.46 10.98
CA THR A 133 -2.76 -24.30 10.65
C THR A 133 -4.12 -24.31 11.34
N LYS A 134 -4.49 -25.40 12.02
CA LYS A 134 -5.81 -25.55 12.68
C LYS A 134 -6.09 -24.48 13.73
N GLN A 135 -5.06 -23.87 14.29
CA GLN A 135 -5.18 -22.82 15.32
C GLN A 135 -5.19 -21.40 14.72
N MET A 136 -4.95 -21.24 13.42
CA MET A 136 -4.95 -19.92 12.78
C MET A 136 -6.34 -19.29 12.85
N LEU A 137 -6.38 -18.04 13.26
CA LEU A 137 -7.58 -17.21 13.24
C LEU A 137 -8.00 -16.95 11.80
N LYS A 138 -9.31 -16.81 11.54
CA LYS A 138 -9.80 -16.47 10.21
C LYS A 138 -9.50 -15.00 9.88
N PRO A 139 -9.13 -14.68 8.62
CA PRO A 139 -8.95 -13.30 8.18
C PRO A 139 -10.23 -12.49 8.39
N THR A 140 -10.09 -11.28 8.90
CA THR A 140 -11.21 -10.34 9.03
C THR A 140 -11.28 -9.39 7.84
N TYR A 141 -10.19 -9.23 7.09
CA TYR A 141 -10.01 -8.27 6.00
C TYR A 141 -10.13 -6.80 6.44
N GLN A 142 -10.24 -6.55 7.74
CA GLN A 142 -10.48 -5.21 8.28
C GLN A 142 -9.24 -4.31 8.22
N ILE A 143 -8.05 -4.90 8.14
CA ILE A 143 -6.80 -4.14 8.05
C ILE A 143 -6.75 -3.22 6.80
N SER A 144 -7.44 -3.61 5.72
CA SER A 144 -7.50 -2.83 4.48
C SER A 144 -8.63 -1.80 4.44
N ILE A 145 -9.55 -1.82 5.42
CA ILE A 145 -10.67 -0.89 5.49
C ILE A 145 -10.22 0.47 6.04
N ILE A 146 -10.62 1.53 5.35
CA ILE A 146 -10.30 2.90 5.76
C ILE A 146 -11.01 3.22 7.08
N LYS A 147 -10.20 3.57 8.09
CA LYS A 147 -10.71 3.93 9.41
C LYS A 147 -11.16 5.39 9.44
N LYS A 148 -12.28 5.64 10.14
CA LYS A 148 -12.74 7.01 10.41
C LYS A 148 -11.70 7.72 11.29
N PRO A 149 -11.17 8.89 10.88
CA PRO A 149 -10.23 9.63 11.72
C PRO A 149 -10.90 10.17 12.97
N SER A 150 -10.13 10.33 14.04
CA SER A 150 -10.50 11.19 15.15
C SER A 150 -10.40 12.66 14.73
N GLU A 151 -11.05 13.58 15.47
CA GLU A 151 -10.93 15.01 15.22
C GLU A 151 -9.46 15.49 15.28
N LYS A 152 -8.67 14.93 16.19
CA LYS A 152 -7.24 15.26 16.32
C LYS A 152 -6.44 14.83 15.09
N GLU A 153 -6.66 13.63 14.57
CA GLU A 153 -5.99 13.14 13.35
C GLU A 153 -6.36 14.00 12.15
N PHE A 154 -7.65 14.34 12.00
CA PHE A 154 -8.11 15.21 10.95
C PHE A 154 -7.45 16.60 11.03
N GLN A 155 -7.47 17.23 12.22
CA GLN A 155 -6.88 18.56 12.41
C GLN A 155 -5.36 18.55 12.20
N ASN A 156 -4.65 17.53 12.68
CA ASN A 156 -3.23 17.41 12.44
C ASN A 156 -2.93 17.32 10.94
N LEU A 157 -3.62 16.42 10.21
CA LEU A 157 -3.42 16.27 8.77
C LEU A 157 -3.61 17.60 8.02
N ILE A 158 -4.70 18.34 8.31
CA ILE A 158 -4.97 19.61 7.64
C ILE A 158 -3.92 20.68 8.02
N ASN A 159 -3.53 20.75 9.29
CA ASN A 159 -2.51 21.71 9.75
C ASN A 159 -1.15 21.44 9.10
N ASP A 160 -0.71 20.18 9.09
CA ASP A 160 0.57 19.77 8.53
C ASP A 160 0.59 19.98 7.01
N PHE A 161 -0.52 19.66 6.32
CA PHE A 161 -0.67 19.99 4.90
C PHE A 161 -0.43 21.48 4.63
N TRP A 162 -1.14 22.37 5.32
CA TRP A 162 -0.99 23.81 5.11
C TRP A 162 0.43 24.28 5.42
N TRP A 163 1.04 23.75 6.48
CA TRP A 163 2.42 24.08 6.82
C TRP A 163 3.39 23.66 5.71
N ASP A 164 3.28 22.44 5.20
CA ASP A 164 4.21 21.87 4.23
C ASP A 164 4.08 22.48 2.83
N THR A 165 2.92 23.01 2.46
CA THR A 165 2.78 23.79 1.22
C THR A 165 3.74 24.98 1.17
N THR A 166 4.12 25.55 2.32
CA THR A 166 5.09 26.65 2.39
C THR A 166 6.50 26.24 1.95
N TYR A 167 6.89 24.98 2.18
CA TYR A 167 8.18 24.46 1.70
C TYR A 167 8.19 24.34 0.18
N VAL A 168 7.12 23.81 -0.41
CA VAL A 168 6.99 23.74 -1.88
C VAL A 168 7.13 25.14 -2.47
N ALA A 169 6.36 26.10 -1.98
CA ALA A 169 6.39 27.49 -2.48
C ALA A 169 7.79 28.13 -2.40
N LYS A 170 8.50 27.96 -1.25
CA LYS A 170 9.87 28.47 -1.09
C LYS A 170 10.83 27.83 -2.07
N CYS A 171 10.71 26.51 -2.32
CA CYS A 171 11.55 25.80 -3.28
C CYS A 171 11.30 26.28 -4.71
N LEU A 172 10.03 26.51 -5.09
CA LEU A 172 9.68 27.02 -6.41
C LEU A 172 10.23 28.45 -6.65
N VAL A 173 10.23 29.32 -5.60
CA VAL A 173 10.85 30.65 -5.69
C VAL A 173 12.37 30.57 -5.90
N ARG A 174 13.02 29.55 -5.35
CA ARG A 174 14.47 29.36 -5.44
C ARG A 174 14.92 28.52 -6.64
N ASP A 175 13.97 28.10 -7.50
CA ASP A 175 14.23 27.17 -8.61
C ASP A 175 14.80 25.81 -8.17
N GLU A 176 14.39 25.34 -6.97
CA GLU A 176 14.83 24.08 -6.35
C GLU A 176 13.84 22.96 -6.67
N ILE A 177 13.69 22.60 -7.95
CA ILE A 177 12.62 21.70 -8.42
C ILE A 177 12.66 20.31 -7.76
N PHE A 178 13.83 19.73 -7.51
CA PHE A 178 13.94 18.40 -6.90
C PHE A 178 13.36 18.39 -5.48
N TYR A 179 13.65 19.40 -4.66
CA TYR A 179 13.11 19.46 -3.31
C TYR A 179 11.63 19.86 -3.31
N ALA A 180 11.21 20.72 -4.23
CA ALA A 180 9.79 21.01 -4.45
C ALA A 180 9.00 19.73 -4.77
N LYS A 181 9.50 18.88 -5.69
CA LYS A 181 8.88 17.60 -6.03
C LYS A 181 8.91 16.60 -4.87
N PHE A 182 9.99 16.50 -4.13
CA PHE A 182 10.03 15.67 -2.92
C PHE A 182 8.94 16.09 -1.93
N MET A 183 8.82 17.38 -1.63
CA MET A 183 7.79 17.87 -0.71
C MET A 183 6.38 17.67 -1.26
N SER A 184 6.13 17.97 -2.53
CA SER A 184 4.78 17.85 -3.12
C SER A 184 4.34 16.41 -3.35
N GLU A 185 5.24 15.53 -3.86
CA GLU A 185 4.87 14.18 -4.28
C GLU A 185 5.13 13.11 -3.21
N THR A 186 6.22 13.25 -2.43
CA THR A 186 6.55 12.26 -1.40
C THR A 186 5.93 12.60 -0.06
N VAL A 187 5.98 13.87 0.36
CA VAL A 187 5.42 14.27 1.65
C VAL A 187 3.94 14.60 1.52
N ILE A 188 3.60 15.69 0.84
CA ILE A 188 2.22 16.21 0.82
C ILE A 188 1.24 15.21 0.21
N ARG A 189 1.57 14.63 -0.94
CA ARG A 189 0.67 13.69 -1.59
C ARG A 189 0.48 12.42 -0.79
N THR A 190 1.56 11.85 -0.24
CA THR A 190 1.50 10.57 0.47
C THR A 190 0.91 10.70 1.86
N GLU A 191 1.34 11.72 2.63
CA GLU A 191 0.96 11.84 4.03
C GLU A 191 -0.36 12.58 4.25
N TYR A 192 -0.80 13.42 3.32
CA TYR A 192 -1.98 14.28 3.53
C TYR A 192 -3.04 14.13 2.44
N LEU A 193 -2.68 14.28 1.17
CA LEU A 193 -3.67 14.32 0.09
C LEU A 193 -4.34 12.95 -0.12
N ILE A 194 -3.56 11.88 -0.20
CA ILE A 194 -4.10 10.52 -0.34
C ILE A 194 -4.99 10.16 0.84
N PRO A 195 -4.56 10.26 2.11
CA PRO A 195 -5.43 9.95 3.24
C PRO A 195 -6.70 10.80 3.30
N LEU A 196 -6.62 12.08 2.95
CA LEU A 196 -7.80 12.97 2.93
C LEU A 196 -8.83 12.52 1.88
N ILE A 197 -8.36 12.15 0.66
CA ILE A 197 -9.24 11.61 -0.39
C ILE A 197 -9.82 10.26 0.03
N GLU A 198 -9.03 9.41 0.70
CA GLU A 198 -9.50 8.14 1.26
C GLU A 198 -10.61 8.35 2.29
N TRP A 199 -10.45 9.30 3.20
CA TRP A 199 -11.50 9.65 4.18
C TRP A 199 -12.77 10.20 3.50
N HIS A 200 -12.61 11.04 2.46
CA HIS A 200 -13.73 11.52 1.67
C HIS A 200 -14.52 10.36 1.07
N ILE A 201 -13.86 9.47 0.34
CA ILE A 201 -14.49 8.28 -0.24
C ILE A 201 -15.13 7.41 0.85
N ALA A 202 -14.42 7.12 1.93
CA ALA A 202 -14.93 6.26 3.00
C ALA A 202 -16.14 6.87 3.71
N SER A 203 -16.20 8.20 3.85
CA SER A 203 -17.33 8.92 4.42
C SER A 203 -18.63 8.74 3.62
N GLU A 204 -18.53 8.50 2.31
CA GLU A 204 -19.66 8.24 1.42
C GLU A 204 -20.07 6.75 1.39
N HIS A 205 -19.20 5.86 1.93
CA HIS A 205 -19.38 4.42 1.94
C HIS A 205 -19.50 3.84 3.36
N ASN A 206 -19.98 4.64 4.32
CA ASN A 206 -20.16 4.23 5.73
C ASN A 206 -18.90 3.64 6.36
N TRP A 207 -17.71 4.11 5.97
CA TRP A 207 -16.41 3.65 6.47
C TRP A 207 -16.18 2.13 6.32
N ASN A 208 -16.77 1.53 5.30
CA ASN A 208 -16.65 0.09 5.01
C ASN A 208 -16.13 -0.15 3.59
N ILE A 209 -15.01 0.44 3.26
CA ILE A 209 -14.41 0.41 1.92
C ILE A 209 -12.89 0.47 2.01
N THR A 210 -12.23 -0.05 0.98
CA THR A 210 -10.80 0.14 0.72
C THR A 210 -10.60 0.81 -0.63
N THR A 211 -9.63 1.69 -0.71
CA THR A 211 -9.13 2.27 -1.97
C THR A 211 -7.91 1.55 -2.50
N ASN A 212 -7.48 0.48 -1.83
CA ASN A 212 -6.18 -0.17 -2.04
C ASN A 212 -4.99 0.78 -1.78
N LYS A 213 -3.77 0.22 -1.83
CA LYS A 213 -2.55 0.99 -1.55
C LYS A 213 -2.45 2.23 -2.45
N TYR A 214 -2.19 3.39 -1.84
CA TYR A 214 -1.89 4.65 -2.52
C TYR A 214 -2.96 5.10 -3.54
N GLY A 215 -4.24 4.89 -3.22
CA GLY A 215 -5.34 5.40 -4.03
C GLY A 215 -5.54 4.70 -5.38
N ARG A 216 -5.12 3.43 -5.53
CA ARG A 216 -5.28 2.64 -6.77
C ARG A 216 -6.72 2.60 -7.27
N LEU A 217 -7.70 2.81 -6.40
CA LEU A 217 -9.12 2.80 -6.73
C LEU A 217 -9.77 4.19 -6.77
N PHE A 218 -9.01 5.27 -6.60
CA PHE A 218 -9.58 6.63 -6.58
C PHE A 218 -10.41 6.92 -7.83
N LYS A 219 -9.88 6.62 -9.01
CA LYS A 219 -10.61 6.83 -10.28
C LYS A 219 -11.93 6.05 -10.37
N LYS A 220 -12.07 4.96 -9.61
CA LYS A 220 -13.30 4.17 -9.55
C LYS A 220 -14.36 4.81 -8.65
N TYR A 221 -13.93 5.44 -7.55
CA TYR A 221 -14.83 5.91 -6.50
C TYR A 221 -15.09 7.41 -6.54
N LEU A 222 -14.14 8.19 -7.02
CA LEU A 222 -14.36 9.63 -7.23
C LEU A 222 -15.29 9.85 -8.44
N ASN A 223 -16.19 10.84 -8.31
CA ASN A 223 -16.94 11.31 -9.45
C ASN A 223 -16.01 12.01 -10.45
N GLN A 224 -16.52 12.27 -11.67
CA GLN A 224 -15.71 12.83 -12.76
C GLN A 224 -15.13 14.21 -12.41
N GLU A 225 -15.87 15.07 -11.70
CA GLU A 225 -15.41 16.39 -11.31
C GLU A 225 -14.26 16.31 -10.28
N MET A 226 -14.44 15.52 -9.23
CA MET A 226 -13.42 15.32 -8.19
C MET A 226 -12.18 14.66 -8.75
N TRP A 227 -12.35 13.68 -9.66
CA TRP A 227 -11.21 13.07 -10.35
C TRP A 227 -10.43 14.10 -11.18
N ALA A 228 -11.11 14.95 -11.97
CA ALA A 228 -10.47 16.01 -12.75
C ALA A 228 -9.70 17.01 -11.87
N LYS A 229 -10.24 17.39 -10.71
CA LYS A 229 -9.53 18.21 -9.71
C LYS A 229 -8.29 17.49 -9.18
N THR A 230 -8.39 16.19 -8.91
CA THR A 230 -7.26 15.37 -8.46
C THR A 230 -6.17 15.31 -9.54
N GLU A 231 -6.53 15.12 -10.82
CA GLU A 231 -5.57 15.13 -11.93
C GLU A 231 -4.81 16.47 -12.05
N GLN A 232 -5.46 17.60 -11.77
CA GLN A 232 -4.82 18.93 -11.81
C GLN A 232 -3.75 19.14 -10.74
N THR A 233 -3.68 18.28 -9.74
CA THR A 233 -2.63 18.30 -8.72
C THR A 233 -1.29 17.75 -9.20
N PHE A 234 -1.22 17.12 -10.36
CA PHE A 234 0.01 16.61 -10.94
C PHE A 234 0.67 17.62 -11.87
N SER A 235 2.00 17.64 -11.88
CA SER A 235 2.81 18.51 -12.76
C SER A 235 4.13 17.87 -13.12
N GLY A 236 4.71 18.33 -14.22
CA GLY A 236 6.07 17.97 -14.63
C GLY A 236 7.16 18.72 -13.86
N SER A 237 8.23 19.13 -14.55
CA SER A 237 9.37 19.86 -13.98
C SER A 237 9.29 21.39 -14.16
N ASP A 238 8.33 21.89 -14.92
CA ASP A 238 8.17 23.34 -15.14
C ASP A 238 7.71 24.04 -13.86
N ILE A 239 8.39 25.13 -13.50
CA ILE A 239 8.12 25.88 -12.25
C ILE A 239 6.69 26.46 -12.23
N LYS A 240 6.21 26.96 -13.39
CA LYS A 240 4.86 27.57 -13.45
C LYS A 240 3.77 26.50 -13.31
N GLU A 241 3.98 25.33 -13.94
CA GLU A 241 3.07 24.19 -13.77
C GLU A 241 3.04 23.71 -12.33
N ASN A 242 4.20 23.67 -11.64
CA ASN A 242 4.26 23.29 -10.22
C ASN A 242 3.54 24.30 -9.32
N TRP A 243 3.61 25.60 -9.62
CA TRP A 243 2.78 26.61 -8.94
C TRP A 243 1.29 26.34 -9.14
N THR A 244 0.88 26.01 -10.36
CA THR A 244 -0.52 25.70 -10.68
C THR A 244 -0.98 24.44 -9.92
N ALA A 245 -0.18 23.38 -9.94
CA ALA A 245 -0.47 22.13 -9.23
C ALA A 245 -0.55 22.35 -7.71
N LEU A 246 0.33 23.18 -7.12
CA LEU A 246 0.28 23.52 -5.71
C LEU A 246 -1.05 24.20 -5.34
N PHE A 247 -1.50 25.18 -6.13
CA PHE A 247 -2.81 25.81 -5.88
C PHE A 247 -3.97 24.83 -6.08
N SER A 248 -3.91 23.97 -7.11
CA SER A 248 -4.91 22.91 -7.28
C SER A 248 -4.96 21.95 -6.09
N MET A 249 -3.81 21.61 -5.50
CA MET A 249 -3.77 20.80 -4.25
C MET A 249 -4.44 21.57 -3.10
N THR A 250 -4.13 22.87 -2.93
CA THR A 250 -4.73 23.65 -1.85
C THR A 250 -6.25 23.77 -2.01
N ASP A 251 -6.73 23.94 -3.23
CA ASP A 251 -8.17 24.04 -3.51
C ASP A 251 -8.89 22.71 -3.25
N LEU A 252 -8.30 21.60 -3.68
CA LEU A 252 -8.83 20.27 -3.45
C LEU A 252 -8.89 19.92 -1.95
N VAL A 253 -7.82 20.21 -1.20
CA VAL A 253 -7.77 19.96 0.25
C VAL A 253 -8.76 20.84 1.00
N SER A 254 -8.91 22.10 0.62
CA SER A 254 -9.91 23.00 1.20
C SER A 254 -11.33 22.49 0.99
N GLU A 255 -11.66 22.09 -0.24
CA GLU A 255 -12.99 21.56 -0.59
C GLU A 255 -13.30 20.30 0.20
N ILE A 256 -12.44 19.27 0.10
CA ILE A 256 -12.63 17.99 0.79
C ILE A 256 -12.61 18.17 2.31
N GLY A 257 -11.65 18.93 2.84
CA GLY A 257 -11.49 19.16 4.27
C GLY A 257 -12.69 19.88 4.88
N THR A 258 -13.21 20.90 4.19
CA THR A 258 -14.41 21.61 4.62
C THR A 258 -15.65 20.73 4.58
N GLU A 259 -15.81 19.90 3.55
CA GLU A 259 -16.93 18.96 3.45
C GLU A 259 -16.86 17.90 4.56
N LEU A 260 -15.70 17.27 4.74
CA LEU A 260 -15.49 16.28 5.78
C LEU A 260 -15.69 16.85 7.19
N SER A 261 -15.19 18.07 7.46
CA SER A 261 -15.36 18.71 8.76
C SER A 261 -16.84 18.85 9.13
N LYS A 262 -17.70 19.22 8.17
CA LYS A 262 -19.16 19.31 8.36
C LYS A 262 -19.79 17.93 8.58
N LYS A 263 -19.43 16.94 7.76
CA LYS A 263 -19.93 15.55 7.88
C LYS A 263 -19.56 14.90 9.21
N LEU A 264 -18.36 15.18 9.71
CA LEU A 264 -17.81 14.57 10.92
C LEU A 264 -18.08 15.40 12.19
N GLU A 265 -18.63 16.61 12.04
CA GLU A 265 -18.82 17.61 13.10
C GLU A 265 -17.49 18.04 13.76
N TYR A 266 -16.42 18.14 12.95
CA TYR A 266 -15.08 18.56 13.36
C TYR A 266 -14.85 20.04 12.99
N LYS A 267 -13.86 20.65 13.66
CA LYS A 267 -13.45 22.02 13.33
C LYS A 267 -12.47 22.02 12.15
N TYR A 268 -12.73 22.89 11.17
CA TYR A 268 -11.78 23.19 10.11
C TYR A 268 -10.96 24.44 10.48
N PRO A 269 -9.63 24.48 10.19
CA PRO A 269 -8.77 25.61 10.57
C PRO A 269 -8.79 26.75 9.53
N ASP A 270 -9.95 27.37 9.29
CA ASP A 270 -10.15 28.44 8.28
C ASP A 270 -9.13 29.58 8.38
N LYS A 271 -8.76 29.97 9.61
CA LYS A 271 -7.77 31.05 9.81
C LYS A 271 -6.40 30.65 9.28
N LEU A 272 -5.94 29.43 9.56
CA LEU A 272 -4.66 28.91 9.08
C LEU A 272 -4.65 28.87 7.55
N GLU A 273 -5.68 28.30 6.94
CA GLU A 273 -5.82 28.26 5.49
C GLU A 273 -5.70 29.66 4.89
N ASN A 274 -6.51 30.62 5.37
CA ASN A 274 -6.52 31.99 4.85
C ASN A 274 -5.14 32.66 4.97
N ASP A 275 -4.44 32.47 6.09
CA ASP A 275 -3.14 33.07 6.32
C ASP A 275 -2.06 32.44 5.41
N ILE A 276 -2.08 31.10 5.25
CA ILE A 276 -1.13 30.41 4.36
C ILE A 276 -1.42 30.72 2.89
N ARG A 277 -2.68 30.74 2.46
CA ARG A 277 -3.02 31.16 1.07
C ARG A 277 -2.50 32.56 0.73
N LYS A 278 -2.61 33.52 1.64
CA LYS A 278 -2.03 34.86 1.47
C LYS A 278 -0.51 34.81 1.34
N TYR A 279 0.13 34.00 2.17
CA TYR A 279 1.57 33.80 2.12
C TYR A 279 2.01 33.19 0.77
N LEU A 280 1.37 32.12 0.31
CA LEU A 280 1.65 31.48 -0.97
C LEU A 280 1.46 32.44 -2.15
N ALA A 281 0.35 33.19 -2.16
CA ALA A 281 0.07 34.20 -3.18
C ALA A 281 1.12 35.31 -3.21
N GLY A 282 1.65 35.69 -2.04
CA GLY A 282 2.71 36.69 -1.93
C GLY A 282 4.08 36.22 -2.44
N LEU A 283 4.32 34.89 -2.45
CA LEU A 283 5.55 34.30 -2.97
C LEU A 283 5.51 34.02 -4.48
N LYS A 284 4.31 33.80 -5.03
CA LYS A 284 4.15 33.52 -6.47
C LYS A 284 4.68 34.66 -7.30
N PRO A 285 5.62 34.44 -8.25
CA PRO A 285 6.08 35.50 -9.14
C PRO A 285 4.93 36.16 -9.87
N LYS A 286 4.94 37.49 -9.90
CA LYS A 286 4.01 38.25 -10.74
C LYS A 286 4.41 38.03 -12.19
N THR A 287 3.56 37.39 -12.98
CA THR A 287 3.73 37.20 -14.43
C THR A 287 3.68 38.52 -15.16
#